data_7e7c61f6b77a34a2b418614c74c88343
#
_entry.id   7e7c61f6b77a34a2b418614c74c88343
#
_cell.length_a   1.000
_cell.length_b   1.000
_cell.length_c   1.000
_cell.angle_alpha   90.00
_cell.angle_beta   90.00
_cell.angle_gamma   90.00
#
_symmetry.space_group_name_H-M   'P 1'
#
loop_
_entity.id
_entity.type
_entity.pdbx_description
1 polymer ?
#
loop_
_entity_poly.entity_id
_entity_poly.type
_entity_poly.pdbx_seq_one_letter_code
_entity_poly.pdbx_strand_id
1 'polypeptide(L)'
;YLGNRTRKAFSFTDFTNNDDTKGIGSFSPISNAIWLQDKFQFKDLVLRLGVRVERYDGNQLGLKDQYSLFPTYSAGELASIESGERGSNLLANYNVPQNIEDDYVVYVNDIESPSEIVGFRNGNKWYDDQGGELSSPDQLAQVTKSGRIQPFLQSTDEELVPEAFQDYTPSINVL
;
A
#
# COMPACT_ATOMS: atom_id res chain seq x y z
N TYR A 1 24.59 4.21 -1.58
CA TYR A 1 25.39 3.74 -2.71
C TYR A 1 24.49 3.73 -3.95
N LEU A 2 24.57 4.78 -4.77
CA LEU A 2 23.89 4.81 -6.06
C LEU A 2 24.73 3.94 -7.01
N GLY A 3 24.35 2.68 -7.13
CA GLY A 3 24.88 1.80 -8.16
C GLY A 3 24.74 2.47 -9.52
N ASN A 4 25.74 2.31 -10.34
CA ASN A 4 25.91 2.92 -11.65
C ASN A 4 24.77 2.47 -12.59
N ARG A 5 23.57 3.04 -12.41
CA ARG A 5 22.50 2.92 -13.40
C ARG A 5 22.95 3.73 -14.62
N THR A 6 23.38 3.05 -15.64
CA THR A 6 23.40 3.62 -16.98
C THR A 6 21.97 4.02 -17.31
N ARG A 7 21.62 5.25 -16.97
CA ARG A 7 20.37 5.86 -17.45
C ARG A 7 20.49 5.91 -18.95
N LYS A 8 19.85 4.95 -19.63
CA LYS A 8 19.62 5.10 -21.06
C LYS A 8 18.85 6.41 -21.21
N ALA A 9 19.47 7.42 -21.79
CA ALA A 9 18.78 8.66 -22.07
C ALA A 9 17.74 8.34 -23.14
N PHE A 10 16.47 8.23 -22.73
CA PHE A 10 15.36 8.12 -23.66
C PHE A 10 15.19 9.44 -24.38
N SER A 11 15.06 9.38 -25.71
CA SER A 11 14.70 10.56 -26.48
C SER A 11 13.25 10.94 -26.17
N PHE A 12 12.87 12.19 -26.37
CA PHE A 12 11.49 12.63 -26.23
C PHE A 12 10.53 11.81 -27.10
N THR A 13 10.98 11.42 -28.30
CA THR A 13 10.25 10.57 -29.23
C THR A 13 10.07 9.14 -28.70
N ASP A 14 11.05 8.56 -28.04
CA ASP A 14 10.94 7.24 -27.42
C ASP A 14 9.92 7.29 -26.26
N PHE A 15 9.95 8.35 -25.47
CA PHE A 15 8.98 8.55 -24.38
C PHE A 15 7.55 8.73 -24.89
N THR A 16 7.35 9.42 -26.01
CA THR A 16 6.01 9.70 -26.54
C THR A 16 5.43 8.54 -27.34
N ASN A 17 6.25 7.74 -28.01
CA ASN A 17 5.80 6.71 -28.95
C ASN A 17 5.85 5.29 -28.40
N ASN A 18 6.45 5.07 -27.24
CA ASN A 18 6.61 3.74 -26.66
C ASN A 18 5.94 3.66 -25.30
N ASP A 19 4.79 3.01 -25.21
CA ASP A 19 4.06 2.80 -23.97
C ASP A 19 4.82 1.92 -22.97
N ASP A 20 5.68 1.00 -23.46
CA ASP A 20 6.50 0.12 -22.62
C ASP A 20 7.57 0.88 -21.83
N THR A 21 7.92 2.10 -22.23
CA THR A 21 8.88 2.94 -21.51
C THR A 21 8.24 3.86 -20.47
N LYS A 22 6.91 3.95 -20.48
CA LYS A 22 6.15 4.69 -19.49
C LYS A 22 5.85 3.73 -18.34
N GLY A 23 6.49 3.90 -17.21
CA GLY A 23 6.21 3.10 -16.01
C GLY A 23 4.79 3.23 -15.49
N ILE A 24 3.99 4.16 -16.03
CA ILE A 24 2.58 4.36 -15.71
C ILE A 24 1.85 4.49 -17.04
N GLY A 25 0.86 3.61 -17.28
CA GLY A 25 0.00 3.65 -18.47
C GLY A 25 -0.81 4.96 -18.59
N SER A 26 -1.40 5.18 -19.77
CA SER A 26 -2.29 6.32 -19.99
C SER A 26 -3.48 6.29 -19.03
N PHE A 27 -3.85 7.44 -18.47
CA PHE A 27 -5.06 7.56 -17.67
C PHE A 27 -6.29 7.26 -18.53
N SER A 28 -6.95 6.15 -18.25
CA SER A 28 -8.12 5.66 -18.99
C SER A 28 -9.24 5.28 -18.02
N PRO A 29 -9.86 6.25 -17.32
CA PRO A 29 -10.86 5.97 -16.32
C PRO A 29 -12.13 5.40 -16.96
N ILE A 30 -12.81 4.51 -16.23
CA ILE A 30 -14.07 3.91 -16.62
C ILE A 30 -15.16 4.48 -15.72
N SER A 31 -16.20 5.06 -16.34
CA SER A 31 -17.38 5.54 -15.61
C SER A 31 -18.64 4.89 -16.17
N ASN A 32 -19.40 4.25 -15.29
CA ASN A 32 -20.68 3.63 -15.61
C ASN A 32 -21.75 4.18 -14.67
N ALA A 33 -22.92 4.50 -15.23
CA ALA A 33 -24.06 4.94 -14.47
C ALA A 33 -25.34 4.25 -14.92
N ILE A 34 -26.16 3.87 -13.96
CA ILE A 34 -27.52 3.39 -14.17
C ILE A 34 -28.46 4.24 -13.33
N TRP A 35 -29.60 4.60 -13.92
CA TRP A 35 -30.63 5.36 -13.19
C TRP A 35 -32.00 4.81 -13.46
N LEU A 36 -32.86 4.91 -12.46
CA LEU A 36 -34.28 4.64 -12.53
C LEU A 36 -35.03 5.83 -11.97
N GLN A 37 -36.00 6.32 -12.72
CA GLN A 37 -36.87 7.42 -12.29
C GLN A 37 -38.33 7.07 -12.57
N ASP A 38 -39.18 7.37 -11.60
CA ASP A 38 -40.63 7.26 -11.75
C ASP A 38 -41.33 8.57 -11.39
N LYS A 39 -42.46 8.81 -12.05
CA LYS A 39 -43.29 9.97 -11.85
C LYS A 39 -44.72 9.58 -11.47
N PHE A 40 -45.09 9.87 -10.25
CA PHE A 40 -46.44 9.67 -9.76
C PHE A 40 -47.23 10.99 -9.80
N GLN A 41 -48.44 10.92 -10.32
CA GLN A 41 -49.36 12.06 -10.31
C GLN A 41 -50.63 11.69 -9.57
N PHE A 42 -50.92 12.41 -8.50
CA PHE A 42 -52.09 12.22 -7.66
C PHE A 42 -52.83 13.54 -7.55
N LYS A 43 -53.91 13.71 -8.33
CA LYS A 43 -54.65 14.99 -8.40
C LYS A 43 -53.69 16.16 -8.69
N ASP A 44 -53.53 17.05 -7.70
CA ASP A 44 -52.68 18.24 -7.79
C ASP A 44 -51.22 17.98 -7.34
N LEU A 45 -50.93 16.78 -6.84
CA LEU A 45 -49.57 16.40 -6.39
C LEU A 45 -48.84 15.64 -7.50
N VAL A 46 -47.66 16.15 -7.88
CA VAL A 46 -46.72 15.47 -8.76
C VAL A 46 -45.48 15.11 -7.99
N LEU A 47 -45.24 13.80 -7.81
CA LEU A 47 -44.06 13.27 -7.15
C LEU A 47 -43.14 12.63 -8.18
N ARG A 48 -41.87 12.97 -8.15
CA ARG A 48 -40.81 12.34 -8.94
C ARG A 48 -39.80 11.72 -7.99
N LEU A 49 -39.63 10.41 -8.11
CA LEU A 49 -38.64 9.66 -7.34
C LEU A 49 -37.64 9.04 -8.31
N GLY A 50 -36.38 9.08 -7.96
CA GLY A 50 -35.34 8.48 -8.77
C GLY A 50 -34.20 7.99 -7.92
N VAL A 51 -33.50 7.00 -8.42
CA VAL A 51 -32.25 6.47 -7.88
C VAL A 51 -31.23 6.42 -9.00
N ARG A 52 -30.02 6.89 -8.74
CA ARG A 52 -28.88 6.80 -9.64
C ARG A 52 -27.74 6.11 -8.92
N VAL A 53 -27.19 5.09 -9.55
CA VAL A 53 -25.99 4.40 -9.08
C VAL A 53 -24.87 4.66 -10.07
N GLU A 54 -23.76 5.16 -9.59
CA GLU A 54 -22.56 5.43 -10.38
C GLU A 54 -21.40 4.58 -9.88
N ARG A 55 -20.67 3.98 -10.81
CA ARG A 55 -19.39 3.34 -10.56
C ARG A 55 -18.32 4.09 -11.32
N TYR A 56 -17.34 4.58 -10.60
CA TYR A 56 -16.13 5.17 -11.15
C TYR A 56 -14.93 4.28 -10.84
N ASP A 57 -14.14 3.97 -11.84
CA ASP A 57 -12.93 3.19 -11.76
C ASP A 57 -11.81 3.99 -12.40
N GLY A 58 -10.76 4.30 -11.63
CA GLY A 58 -9.61 5.04 -12.13
C GLY A 58 -8.79 4.25 -13.15
N ASN A 59 -8.99 2.92 -13.22
CA ASN A 59 -8.28 1.99 -14.11
C ASN A 59 -6.75 2.23 -14.05
N GLN A 60 -6.23 2.35 -12.83
CA GLN A 60 -4.81 2.57 -12.57
C GLN A 60 -4.33 1.70 -11.42
N LEU A 61 -3.05 1.36 -11.46
CA LEU A 61 -2.39 0.72 -10.34
C LEU A 61 -2.11 1.73 -9.24
N GLY A 62 -2.41 1.35 -8.00
CA GLY A 62 -2.04 2.07 -6.81
C GLY A 62 -1.06 1.27 -5.97
N LEU A 63 -0.34 1.91 -5.07
CA LEU A 63 0.48 1.21 -4.09
C LEU A 63 -0.41 0.41 -3.14
N LYS A 64 -0.03 -0.83 -2.84
CA LYS A 64 -0.66 -1.64 -1.79
C LYS A 64 -0.49 -0.98 -0.43
N ASP A 65 0.70 -0.49 -0.17
CA ASP A 65 1.06 0.20 1.06
C ASP A 65 1.43 1.65 0.75
N GLN A 66 0.71 2.60 1.35
CA GLN A 66 0.95 4.03 1.15
C GLN A 66 2.31 4.51 1.72
N TYR A 67 2.94 3.72 2.58
CA TYR A 67 4.22 4.04 3.24
C TYR A 67 5.40 3.25 2.69
N SER A 68 5.17 2.33 1.74
CA SER A 68 6.24 1.54 1.14
C SER A 68 6.08 1.41 -0.37
N LEU A 69 7.18 1.59 -1.09
CA LEU A 69 7.28 1.34 -2.53
C LEU A 69 7.59 -0.13 -2.85
N PHE A 70 7.86 -0.93 -1.83
CA PHE A 70 8.25 -2.33 -1.96
C PHE A 70 7.33 -3.20 -1.10
N PRO A 71 7.17 -4.49 -1.45
CA PRO A 71 6.44 -5.44 -0.62
C PRO A 71 7.04 -5.53 0.77
N THR A 72 6.18 -5.47 1.78
CA THR A 72 6.56 -5.54 3.19
C THR A 72 6.11 -6.85 3.80
N TYR A 73 6.81 -7.32 4.81
CA TYR A 73 6.36 -8.43 5.63
C TYR A 73 5.24 -8.01 6.56
N SER A 74 4.23 -8.85 6.67
CA SER A 74 3.23 -8.76 7.74
C SER A 74 3.65 -9.56 8.98
N ALA A 75 2.97 -9.31 10.10
CA ALA A 75 3.24 -10.03 11.34
C ALA A 75 3.00 -11.54 11.20
N GLY A 76 1.99 -11.97 10.44
CA GLY A 76 1.72 -13.37 10.16
C GLY A 76 2.78 -14.03 9.28
N GLU A 77 3.38 -13.29 8.33
CA GLU A 77 4.42 -13.80 7.45
C GLU A 77 5.77 -13.98 8.16
N LEU A 78 6.02 -13.28 9.28
CA LEU A 78 7.25 -13.44 10.06
C LEU A 78 7.49 -14.89 10.48
N ALA A 79 6.45 -15.61 10.85
CA ALA A 79 6.53 -16.99 11.29
C ALA A 79 6.89 -17.96 10.15
N SER A 80 6.72 -17.54 8.89
CA SER A 80 7.01 -18.33 7.70
C SER A 80 8.43 -18.16 7.15
N ILE A 81 9.21 -17.22 7.72
CA ILE A 81 10.59 -16.96 7.28
C ILE A 81 11.46 -18.16 7.62
N GLU A 82 12.10 -18.75 6.61
CA GLU A 82 12.96 -19.92 6.78
C GLU A 82 14.29 -19.57 7.47
N SER A 83 14.84 -20.55 8.18
CA SER A 83 16.12 -20.38 8.86
C SER A 83 17.23 -20.11 7.84
N GLY A 84 17.94 -19.00 8.03
CA GLY A 84 19.01 -18.55 7.12
C GLY A 84 18.56 -17.49 6.12
N GLU A 85 17.26 -17.24 6.01
CA GLU A 85 16.76 -16.09 5.25
C GLU A 85 16.95 -14.78 6.01
N ARG A 86 16.83 -13.67 5.27
CA ARG A 86 16.93 -12.34 5.84
C ARG A 86 15.85 -12.12 6.90
N GLY A 87 16.27 -11.74 8.11
CA GLY A 87 15.36 -11.52 9.23
C GLY A 87 14.92 -12.76 9.98
N SER A 88 15.41 -13.95 9.63
CA SER A 88 15.08 -15.20 10.34
C SER A 88 15.44 -15.19 11.85
N ASN A 89 16.28 -14.26 12.26
CA ASN A 89 16.65 -14.05 13.66
C ASN A 89 15.68 -13.14 14.43
N LEU A 90 14.76 -12.43 13.76
CA LEU A 90 13.87 -11.47 14.39
C LEU A 90 12.98 -12.09 15.46
N LEU A 91 12.49 -13.31 15.22
CA LEU A 91 11.64 -14.03 16.17
C LEU A 91 12.39 -14.91 17.17
N ALA A 92 13.71 -15.00 17.07
CA ALA A 92 14.49 -15.89 17.95
C ALA A 92 14.30 -15.58 19.45
N ASN A 93 14.09 -14.31 19.80
CA ASN A 93 13.88 -13.83 21.17
C ASN A 93 12.68 -12.88 21.30
N TYR A 94 11.78 -12.87 20.32
CA TYR A 94 10.64 -11.96 20.27
C TYR A 94 9.34 -12.70 19.96
N ASN A 95 8.29 -12.37 20.69
CA ASN A 95 6.94 -12.84 20.39
C ASN A 95 6.06 -11.66 19.99
N VAL A 96 5.34 -11.81 18.88
CA VAL A 96 4.37 -10.80 18.43
C VAL A 96 3.31 -10.60 19.53
N PRO A 97 3.02 -9.35 19.94
CA PRO A 97 1.99 -9.07 20.93
C PRO A 97 0.61 -9.58 20.52
N GLN A 98 -0.20 -10.03 21.48
CA GLN A 98 -1.50 -10.64 21.21
C GLN A 98 -2.53 -9.70 20.53
N ASN A 99 -2.35 -8.41 20.63
CA ASN A 99 -3.21 -7.40 20.00
C ASN A 99 -2.74 -6.98 18.60
N ILE A 100 -1.67 -7.58 18.11
CA ILE A 100 -1.17 -7.38 16.75
C ILE A 100 -1.69 -8.55 15.91
N GLU A 101 -2.49 -8.22 14.89
CA GLU A 101 -3.06 -9.20 13.97
C GLU A 101 -2.08 -9.53 12.84
N ASP A 102 -2.34 -10.63 12.13
CA ASP A 102 -1.43 -11.18 11.11
C ASP A 102 -1.20 -10.24 9.92
N ASP A 103 -2.12 -9.32 9.64
CA ASP A 103 -2.06 -8.36 8.54
C ASP A 103 -1.30 -7.07 8.85
N TYR A 104 -0.83 -6.90 10.10
CA TYR A 104 -0.08 -5.71 10.48
C TYR A 104 1.30 -5.70 9.84
N VAL A 105 1.68 -4.57 9.24
CA VAL A 105 3.02 -4.38 8.63
C VAL A 105 4.07 -4.23 9.72
N VAL A 106 5.18 -4.94 9.55
CA VAL A 106 6.29 -4.98 10.51
C VAL A 106 7.33 -3.91 10.19
N TYR A 107 7.84 -3.28 11.24
CA TYR A 107 8.92 -2.30 11.17
C TYR A 107 10.13 -2.78 11.95
N VAL A 108 11.33 -2.55 11.40
CA VAL A 108 12.60 -3.03 11.95
C VAL A 108 13.57 -1.88 12.20
N ASN A 109 14.58 -2.16 13.00
CA ASN A 109 15.63 -1.19 13.34
C ASN A 109 16.56 -0.86 12.16
N ASP A 110 16.70 -1.76 11.21
CA ASP A 110 17.57 -1.62 10.04
C ASP A 110 17.03 -2.42 8.84
N ILE A 111 16.79 -1.74 7.72
CA ILE A 111 16.26 -2.39 6.49
C ILE A 111 17.26 -3.37 5.88
N GLU A 112 18.55 -3.01 5.87
CA GLU A 112 19.57 -3.85 5.22
C GLU A 112 19.93 -5.08 6.06
N SER A 113 20.01 -4.87 7.39
CA SER A 113 20.39 -5.91 8.34
C SER A 113 19.44 -5.91 9.54
N PRO A 114 18.20 -6.41 9.35
CA PRO A 114 17.19 -6.40 10.40
C PRO A 114 17.59 -7.34 11.54
N SER A 115 17.62 -6.80 12.74
CA SER A 115 17.99 -7.55 13.96
C SER A 115 16.97 -7.42 15.09
N GLU A 116 16.05 -6.45 14.98
CA GLU A 116 15.08 -6.13 16.00
C GLU A 116 13.80 -5.56 15.38
N ILE A 117 12.65 -6.00 15.88
CA ILE A 117 11.35 -5.43 15.55
C ILE A 117 11.15 -4.21 16.42
N VAL A 118 10.82 -3.08 15.82
CA VAL A 118 10.60 -1.81 16.54
C VAL A 118 9.13 -1.43 16.62
N GLY A 119 8.27 -2.04 15.81
CA GLY A 119 6.84 -1.81 15.89
C GLY A 119 6.06 -2.32 14.70
N PHE A 120 4.77 -1.97 14.68
CA PHE A 120 3.78 -2.45 13.72
C PHE A 120 2.88 -1.33 13.23
N ARG A 121 2.19 -1.58 12.11
CA ARG A 121 1.21 -0.65 11.56
C ARG A 121 0.01 -1.37 10.95
N ASN A 122 -1.19 -0.86 11.23
CA ASN A 122 -2.40 -1.23 10.53
C ASN A 122 -3.09 0.03 10.00
N GLY A 123 -3.17 0.15 8.68
CA GLY A 123 -3.68 1.37 8.04
C GLY A 123 -2.90 2.61 8.50
N ASN A 124 -3.57 3.52 9.19
CA ASN A 124 -2.97 4.75 9.73
C ASN A 124 -2.63 4.67 11.23
N LYS A 125 -2.82 3.52 11.85
CA LYS A 125 -2.50 3.29 13.26
C LYS A 125 -1.13 2.65 13.41
N TRP A 126 -0.36 3.15 14.37
CA TRP A 126 1.00 2.76 14.65
C TRP A 126 1.10 2.16 16.05
N TYR A 127 1.94 1.15 16.19
CA TYR A 127 2.15 0.42 17.42
C TYR A 127 3.64 0.22 17.66
N ASP A 128 4.03 0.25 18.93
CA ASP A 128 5.38 -0.10 19.33
C ASP A 128 5.62 -1.63 19.31
N ASP A 129 6.82 -2.05 19.69
CA ASP A 129 7.19 -3.46 19.77
C ASP A 129 6.42 -4.24 20.84
N GLN A 130 5.81 -3.57 21.82
CA GLN A 130 4.96 -4.17 22.86
C GLN A 130 3.47 -4.15 22.50
N GLY A 131 3.10 -3.61 21.34
CA GLY A 131 1.71 -3.47 20.89
C GLY A 131 1.00 -2.24 21.46
N GLY A 132 1.71 -1.32 22.07
CA GLY A 132 1.19 -0.02 22.52
C GLY A 132 0.90 0.90 21.32
N GLU A 133 -0.30 1.52 21.27
CA GLU A 133 -0.65 2.46 20.19
C GLU A 133 0.17 3.75 20.30
N LEU A 134 0.82 4.13 19.21
CA LEU A 134 1.64 5.33 19.10
C LEU A 134 0.85 6.48 18.49
N SER A 135 1.10 7.69 18.96
CA SER A 135 0.44 8.90 18.45
C SER A 135 1.05 9.42 17.14
N SER A 136 2.27 9.02 16.81
CA SER A 136 3.00 9.43 15.60
C SER A 136 3.99 8.35 15.17
N PRO A 137 4.16 8.14 13.84
CA PRO A 137 5.19 7.27 13.30
C PRO A 137 6.62 7.73 13.64
N ASP A 138 6.83 9.00 13.97
CA ASP A 138 8.13 9.54 14.34
C ASP A 138 8.71 8.87 15.58
N GLN A 139 7.86 8.32 16.45
CA GLN A 139 8.30 7.58 17.64
C GLN A 139 9.03 6.28 17.25
N LEU A 140 8.61 5.61 16.16
CA LEU A 140 9.35 4.46 15.61
C LEU A 140 10.68 4.90 15.00
N ALA A 141 10.71 6.05 14.32
CA ALA A 141 11.93 6.54 13.69
C ALA A 141 13.06 6.77 14.71
N GLN A 142 12.72 7.14 15.96
CA GLN A 142 13.70 7.44 17.01
C GLN A 142 14.47 6.20 17.48
N VAL A 143 13.88 5.01 17.36
CA VAL A 143 14.51 3.74 17.79
C VAL A 143 15.22 3.02 16.63
N THR A 144 15.15 3.54 15.42
CA THR A 144 15.86 3.00 14.27
C THR A 144 17.26 3.59 14.13
N LYS A 145 18.19 2.83 13.53
CA LYS A 145 19.57 3.28 13.29
C LYS A 145 19.66 4.49 12.37
N SER A 146 18.74 4.60 11.41
CA SER A 146 18.74 5.69 10.43
C SER A 146 18.00 6.94 10.86
N GLY A 147 17.27 6.90 11.98
CA GLY A 147 16.33 7.95 12.39
C GLY A 147 15.13 8.10 11.46
N ARG A 148 14.80 7.05 10.70
CA ARG A 148 13.68 7.00 9.75
C ARG A 148 12.85 5.75 10.00
N ILE A 149 11.57 5.79 9.64
CA ILE A 149 10.70 4.62 9.65
C ILE A 149 11.24 3.60 8.65
N GLN A 150 11.44 2.36 9.10
CA GLN A 150 12.03 1.29 8.30
C GLN A 150 11.10 0.07 8.27
N PRO A 151 10.25 -0.08 7.23
CA PRO A 151 9.44 -1.27 7.06
C PRO A 151 10.33 -2.49 6.80
N PHE A 152 9.91 -3.65 7.28
CA PHE A 152 10.59 -4.90 6.96
C PHE A 152 10.19 -5.33 5.54
N LEU A 153 11.13 -5.22 4.61
CA LEU A 153 10.91 -5.49 3.19
C LEU A 153 11.13 -6.96 2.87
N GLN A 154 10.30 -7.51 1.98
CA GLN A 154 10.47 -8.87 1.44
C GLN A 154 11.71 -8.98 0.56
N SER A 155 12.07 -7.90 -0.12
CA SER A 155 13.31 -7.81 -0.90
C SER A 155 13.96 -6.45 -0.71
N THR A 156 15.28 -6.41 -0.77
CA THR A 156 16.08 -5.18 -0.80
C THR A 156 16.56 -4.83 -2.20
N ASP A 157 16.16 -5.61 -3.22
CA ASP A 157 16.45 -5.28 -4.59
C ASP A 157 15.80 -3.95 -4.95
N GLU A 158 16.56 -3.07 -5.60
CA GLU A 158 16.13 -1.70 -5.93
C GLU A 158 15.08 -1.66 -7.06
N GLU A 159 14.66 -2.80 -7.59
CA GLU A 159 13.63 -2.87 -8.61
C GLU A 159 12.25 -2.84 -7.95
N LEU A 160 11.40 -1.90 -8.41
CA LEU A 160 9.98 -1.89 -8.08
C LEU A 160 9.34 -3.16 -8.62
N VAL A 161 8.89 -4.02 -7.73
CA VAL A 161 8.26 -5.28 -8.11
C VAL A 161 6.74 -5.09 -8.29
N PRO A 162 6.13 -5.81 -9.24
CA PRO A 162 4.68 -5.71 -9.49
C PRO A 162 3.83 -5.95 -8.24
N GLU A 163 4.31 -6.76 -7.32
CA GLU A 163 3.64 -7.10 -6.06
C GLU A 163 3.43 -5.90 -5.13
N ALA A 164 4.20 -4.82 -5.29
CA ALA A 164 3.99 -3.57 -4.54
C ALA A 164 2.75 -2.80 -4.99
N PHE A 165 2.18 -3.16 -6.13
CA PHE A 165 1.05 -2.48 -6.71
C PHE A 165 -0.21 -3.35 -6.70
N GLN A 166 -1.35 -2.72 -6.71
CA GLN A 166 -2.67 -3.34 -6.84
C GLN A 166 -3.58 -2.46 -7.68
N ASP A 167 -4.63 -3.06 -8.24
CA ASP A 167 -5.66 -2.31 -8.92
C ASP A 167 -6.34 -1.33 -7.96
N TYR A 168 -6.57 -0.11 -8.44
CA TYR A 168 -7.31 0.89 -7.70
C TYR A 168 -8.76 0.42 -7.47
N THR A 169 -9.20 0.43 -6.23
CA THR A 169 -10.57 0.01 -5.91
C THR A 169 -11.58 1.01 -6.46
N PRO A 170 -12.54 0.58 -7.32
CA PRO A 170 -13.58 1.44 -7.85
C PRO A 170 -14.45 2.04 -6.75
N SER A 171 -14.83 3.30 -6.91
CA SER A 171 -15.80 3.95 -6.03
C SER A 171 -17.23 3.73 -6.55
N ILE A 172 -18.18 3.49 -5.64
CA ILE A 172 -19.59 3.35 -5.94
C ILE A 172 -20.35 4.42 -5.17
N ASN A 173 -21.11 5.24 -5.90
CA ASN A 173 -21.95 6.29 -5.32
C ASN A 173 -23.42 6.00 -5.64
N VAL A 174 -24.30 6.20 -4.65
CA VAL A 174 -25.76 6.11 -4.79
C VAL A 174 -26.36 7.48 -4.49
N LEU A 175 -27.10 8.03 -5.44
CA LEU A 175 -27.74 9.33 -5.38
C LEU A 175 -29.28 9.22 -5.51
#